data_42917f6f6ef5deea16db87fad0e5f0bc
#
_entry.id   42917f6f6ef5deea16db87fad0e5f0bc
#
_cell.length_a   1.000
_cell.length_b   1.000
_cell.length_c   1.000
_cell.angle_alpha   90.00
_cell.angle_beta   90.00
_cell.angle_gamma   90.00
#
_symmetry.space_group_name_H-M   'P 1'
#
loop_
_entity.id
_entity.type
_entity.pdbx_description
1 polymer ?
#
loop_
_entity_poly.entity_id
_entity_poly.type
_entity_poly.pdbx_seq_one_letter_code
_entity_poly.pdbx_strand_id
1 'polypeptide(L)'
;MNGPNIPLAGRDRNVWAVLCILPACYFMVAWILRADGGSFWMWHIADPSYFYLFDSLNLVNLTTPGHPYHPGTTVQVLGALVLKAAYLTSNGEEITSAVLADPESHLRLISTVIIFLNASALLLSGAIAYAVTRHPVLALVMQLGPFLSMVTLKTAYHVKPEPLLILTMLVLGMVTLLALTPGALGKHRWRFAVIFGLIAGFGVATKVTSAPIFLLPVFFLGGFRYLAIYGLTSLLSLIFFTL
;
A
#
# COMPACT_ATOMS: atom_id res chain seq x y z
N MET A 1 -11.64 -31.71 35.75
CA MET A 1 -11.77 -32.33 34.40
C MET A 1 -10.81 -31.62 33.46
N ASN A 2 -9.63 -32.20 33.23
CA ASN A 2 -8.64 -31.65 32.31
C ASN A 2 -9.08 -32.06 30.88
N GLY A 3 -9.52 -31.11 30.08
CA GLY A 3 -9.79 -31.34 28.67
C GLY A 3 -8.51 -31.74 27.88
N PRO A 4 -8.61 -32.48 26.79
CA PRO A 4 -7.47 -32.98 26.04
C PRO A 4 -6.64 -31.80 25.50
N ASN A 5 -5.36 -31.74 25.86
CA ASN A 5 -4.35 -30.88 25.28
C ASN A 5 -4.16 -31.29 23.80
N ILE A 6 -4.89 -30.67 22.89
CA ILE A 6 -4.67 -30.82 21.46
C ILE A 6 -3.42 -30.03 21.09
N PRO A 7 -2.38 -30.64 20.49
CA PRO A 7 -1.15 -29.96 20.17
C PRO A 7 -1.43 -28.86 19.11
N LEU A 8 -1.34 -27.60 19.52
CA LEU A 8 -1.62 -26.40 18.71
C LEU A 8 -0.66 -26.22 17.51
N ALA A 9 0.55 -26.78 17.60
CA ALA A 9 1.62 -26.58 16.62
C ALA A 9 1.29 -27.06 15.18
N GLY A 10 0.55 -28.17 15.02
CA GLY A 10 0.18 -28.67 13.70
C GLY A 10 -0.96 -27.88 13.06
N ARG A 11 -1.88 -27.38 13.86
CA ARG A 11 -3.05 -26.61 13.39
C ARG A 11 -2.64 -25.22 12.91
N ASP A 12 -1.70 -24.58 13.58
CA ASP A 12 -1.20 -23.27 13.20
C ASP A 12 -0.43 -23.30 11.88
N ARG A 13 0.37 -24.34 11.62
CA ARG A 13 1.10 -24.48 10.35
C ARG A 13 0.18 -24.55 9.14
N ASN A 14 -0.92 -25.26 9.23
CA ASN A 14 -1.91 -25.37 8.14
C ASN A 14 -2.62 -24.01 7.89
N VAL A 15 -2.91 -23.26 8.93
CA VAL A 15 -3.49 -21.91 8.80
C VAL A 15 -2.54 -20.98 8.05
N TRP A 16 -1.25 -20.97 8.39
CA TRP A 16 -0.26 -20.15 7.70
C TRP A 16 -0.16 -20.50 6.21
N ALA A 17 -0.17 -21.78 5.86
CA ALA A 17 -0.20 -22.22 4.46
C ALA A 17 -1.44 -21.68 3.72
N VAL A 18 -2.61 -21.74 4.35
CA VAL A 18 -3.86 -21.21 3.78
C VAL A 18 -3.80 -19.69 3.60
N LEU A 19 -3.24 -18.95 4.57
CA LEU A 19 -3.10 -17.49 4.49
C LEU A 19 -2.13 -17.04 3.39
N CYS A 20 -1.21 -17.89 2.94
CA CYS A 20 -0.32 -17.59 1.82
C CYS A 20 -1.00 -17.71 0.45
N ILE A 21 -2.15 -18.42 0.34
CA ILE A 21 -2.80 -18.71 -0.96
C ILE A 21 -3.23 -17.40 -1.64
N LEU A 22 -4.03 -16.56 -0.97
CA LEU A 22 -4.55 -15.34 -1.58
C LEU A 22 -3.46 -14.33 -1.95
N PRO A 23 -2.43 -14.05 -1.11
CA PRO A 23 -1.29 -13.23 -1.51
C PRO A 23 -0.53 -13.79 -2.72
N ALA A 24 -0.30 -15.11 -2.77
CA ALA A 24 0.34 -15.75 -3.90
C ALA A 24 -0.52 -15.65 -5.18
N CYS A 25 -1.84 -15.90 -5.06
CA CYS A 25 -2.79 -15.72 -6.16
C CYS A 25 -2.80 -14.26 -6.67
N TYR A 26 -2.81 -13.28 -5.76
CA TYR A 26 -2.75 -11.88 -6.14
C TYR A 26 -1.48 -11.55 -6.93
N PHE A 27 -0.34 -11.99 -6.42
CA PHE A 27 0.94 -11.81 -7.10
C PHE A 27 0.94 -12.44 -8.49
N MET A 28 0.51 -13.70 -8.60
CA MET A 28 0.47 -14.44 -9.87
C MET A 28 -0.48 -13.80 -10.87
N VAL A 29 -1.69 -13.42 -10.44
CA VAL A 29 -2.68 -12.76 -11.33
C VAL A 29 -2.14 -11.43 -11.83
N ALA A 30 -1.61 -10.58 -10.94
CA ALA A 30 -1.05 -9.29 -11.33
C ALA A 30 0.16 -9.46 -12.26
N TRP A 31 1.00 -10.46 -12.02
CA TRP A 31 2.16 -10.79 -12.87
C TRP A 31 1.72 -11.24 -14.28
N ILE A 32 0.75 -12.14 -14.37
CA ILE A 32 0.20 -12.63 -15.65
C ILE A 32 -0.43 -11.47 -16.42
N LEU A 33 -1.30 -10.68 -15.76
CA LEU A 33 -1.93 -9.51 -16.36
C LEU A 33 -0.89 -8.48 -16.85
N ARG A 34 0.24 -8.34 -16.13
CA ARG A 34 1.35 -7.51 -16.59
C ARG A 34 2.03 -8.09 -17.82
N ALA A 35 2.28 -9.41 -17.85
CA ALA A 35 2.92 -10.07 -18.98
C ALA A 35 2.08 -9.96 -20.27
N ASP A 36 0.76 -10.14 -20.14
CA ASP A 36 -0.18 -10.06 -21.27
C ASP A 36 -0.52 -8.62 -21.66
N GLY A 37 -0.27 -7.67 -20.78
CA GLY A 37 -0.67 -6.28 -20.94
C GLY A 37 0.08 -5.51 -22.03
N GLY A 38 1.11 -6.07 -22.66
CA GLY A 38 1.95 -5.38 -23.64
C GLY A 38 2.79 -4.26 -23.03
N SER A 39 3.23 -3.31 -23.84
CA SER A 39 4.01 -2.15 -23.38
C SER A 39 3.15 -1.15 -22.63
N PHE A 40 3.72 -0.42 -21.67
CA PHE A 40 2.98 0.58 -20.89
C PHE A 40 2.42 1.73 -21.75
N TRP A 41 3.05 2.04 -22.87
CA TRP A 41 2.59 3.07 -23.82
C TRP A 41 1.40 2.64 -24.67
N MET A 42 1.09 1.35 -24.79
CA MET A 42 -0.03 0.85 -25.59
C MET A 42 -1.41 1.10 -24.96
N TRP A 43 -1.47 1.48 -23.71
CA TRP A 43 -2.73 1.66 -23.00
C TRP A 43 -3.28 3.08 -23.19
N HIS A 44 -4.47 3.19 -23.78
CA HIS A 44 -5.25 4.42 -23.86
C HIS A 44 -5.83 4.79 -22.48
N ILE A 45 -4.97 5.22 -21.57
CA ILE A 45 -5.38 5.60 -20.23
C ILE A 45 -5.05 7.07 -20.05
N ALA A 46 -6.01 7.83 -19.47
CA ALA A 46 -5.86 9.27 -19.21
C ALA A 46 -4.64 9.59 -18.29
N ASP A 47 -4.10 8.58 -17.64
CA ASP A 47 -3.05 8.68 -16.62
C ASP A 47 -1.94 7.66 -16.93
N PRO A 48 -1.07 7.91 -17.91
CA PRO A 48 -0.07 6.94 -18.33
C PRO A 48 1.05 6.77 -17.30
N SER A 49 1.48 5.52 -17.10
CA SER A 49 2.56 5.16 -16.15
C SER A 49 3.88 5.90 -16.43
N TYR A 50 4.09 6.35 -17.67
CA TYR A 50 5.24 7.14 -18.05
C TYR A 50 5.33 8.50 -17.33
N PHE A 51 4.21 9.15 -17.05
CA PHE A 51 4.22 10.41 -16.29
C PHE A 51 4.79 10.20 -14.89
N TYR A 52 4.35 9.14 -14.22
CA TYR A 52 4.88 8.80 -12.89
C TYR A 52 6.36 8.40 -12.93
N LEU A 53 6.81 7.75 -14.00
CA LEU A 53 8.24 7.43 -14.19
C LEU A 53 9.08 8.70 -14.34
N PHE A 54 8.67 9.63 -15.21
CA PHE A 54 9.42 10.86 -15.44
C PHE A 54 9.38 11.79 -14.23
N ASP A 55 8.27 11.87 -13.51
CA ASP A 55 8.20 12.58 -12.26
C ASP A 55 9.07 11.92 -11.17
N SER A 56 9.19 10.59 -11.17
CA SER A 56 10.16 9.90 -10.32
C SER A 56 11.60 10.27 -10.66
N LEU A 57 11.93 10.45 -11.93
CA LEU A 57 13.26 10.93 -12.35
C LEU A 57 13.50 12.38 -11.91
N ASN A 58 12.49 13.25 -11.97
CA ASN A 58 12.60 14.60 -11.43
C ASN A 58 12.96 14.56 -9.94
N LEU A 59 12.28 13.72 -9.14
CA LEU A 59 12.60 13.53 -7.73
C LEU A 59 13.99 12.93 -7.49
N VAL A 60 14.45 12.00 -8.34
CA VAL A 60 15.82 11.45 -8.29
C VAL A 60 16.85 12.57 -8.42
N ASN A 61 16.56 13.57 -9.25
CA ASN A 61 17.42 14.75 -9.50
C ASN A 61 17.10 15.95 -8.57
N LEU A 62 16.29 15.74 -7.53
CA LEU A 62 15.86 16.77 -6.58
C LEU A 62 15.18 17.97 -7.27
N THR A 63 14.49 17.72 -8.37
CA THR A 63 13.68 18.70 -9.10
C THR A 63 12.19 18.44 -8.86
N THR A 64 11.39 19.50 -9.00
CA THR A 64 9.95 19.43 -8.80
C THR A 64 9.29 18.51 -9.86
N PRO A 65 8.38 17.61 -9.48
CA PRO A 65 7.58 16.84 -10.42
C PRO A 65 6.82 17.71 -11.41
N GLY A 66 6.74 17.29 -12.66
CA GLY A 66 6.06 18.04 -13.73
C GLY A 66 4.53 17.97 -13.66
N HIS A 67 3.97 17.05 -12.86
CA HIS A 67 2.54 16.80 -12.72
C HIS A 67 2.04 17.10 -11.29
N PRO A 68 2.05 18.37 -10.85
CA PRO A 68 1.61 18.72 -9.49
C PRO A 68 0.08 18.75 -9.34
N TYR A 69 -0.67 18.67 -10.47
CA TYR A 69 -2.13 18.81 -10.47
C TYR A 69 -2.91 17.56 -10.05
N HIS A 70 -2.28 16.40 -10.07
CA HIS A 70 -2.88 15.15 -9.61
C HIS A 70 -2.17 14.69 -8.34
N PRO A 71 -2.92 14.38 -7.28
CA PRO A 71 -2.37 13.58 -6.20
C PRO A 71 -1.92 12.25 -6.80
N GLY A 72 -0.80 11.75 -6.37
CA GLY A 72 -0.10 10.59 -6.95
C GLY A 72 1.38 10.68 -6.67
N THR A 73 1.76 11.72 -5.93
CA THR A 73 3.15 11.98 -5.50
C THR A 73 3.75 10.81 -4.74
N THR A 74 2.94 10.03 -4.02
CA THR A 74 3.39 8.80 -3.34
C THR A 74 3.92 7.75 -4.32
N VAL A 75 3.34 7.64 -5.54
CA VAL A 75 3.85 6.76 -6.60
C VAL A 75 5.17 7.29 -7.16
N GLN A 76 5.26 8.60 -7.34
CA GLN A 76 6.48 9.27 -7.82
C GLN A 76 7.63 9.08 -6.82
N VAL A 77 7.35 9.25 -5.52
CA VAL A 77 8.31 8.99 -4.43
C VAL A 77 8.73 7.52 -4.40
N LEU A 78 7.77 6.59 -4.51
CA LEU A 78 8.08 5.15 -4.57
C LEU A 78 8.97 4.84 -5.78
N GLY A 79 8.61 5.36 -6.97
CA GLY A 79 9.41 5.18 -8.18
C GLY A 79 10.82 5.71 -8.02
N ALA A 80 11.00 6.92 -7.46
CA ALA A 80 12.29 7.50 -7.18
C ALA A 80 13.13 6.64 -6.21
N LEU A 81 12.51 6.11 -5.14
CA LEU A 81 13.16 5.21 -4.20
C LEU A 81 13.60 3.89 -4.86
N VAL A 82 12.74 3.31 -5.70
CA VAL A 82 13.05 2.08 -6.44
C VAL A 82 14.22 2.31 -7.40
N LEU A 83 14.22 3.42 -8.15
CA LEU A 83 15.31 3.77 -9.06
C LEU A 83 16.61 4.02 -8.30
N LYS A 84 16.59 4.77 -7.21
CA LYS A 84 17.78 4.96 -6.35
C LYS A 84 18.29 3.64 -5.77
N ALA A 85 17.39 2.74 -5.36
CA ALA A 85 17.79 1.43 -4.84
C ALA A 85 18.39 0.51 -5.92
N ALA A 86 17.89 0.60 -7.17
CA ALA A 86 18.46 -0.15 -8.30
C ALA A 86 19.86 0.36 -8.72
N TYR A 87 20.12 1.64 -8.49
CA TYR A 87 21.34 2.35 -8.89
C TYR A 87 22.01 3.03 -7.69
N LEU A 88 22.33 2.24 -6.65
CA LEU A 88 22.82 2.77 -5.36
C LEU A 88 24.09 3.65 -5.46
N THR A 89 24.96 3.38 -6.41
CA THR A 89 26.23 4.09 -6.58
C THR A 89 26.20 5.15 -7.67
N SER A 90 25.12 5.25 -8.45
CA SER A 90 25.00 6.17 -9.58
C SER A 90 24.42 7.53 -9.16
N ASN A 91 24.85 8.57 -9.85
CA ASN A 91 24.29 9.90 -9.71
C ASN A 91 22.96 10.04 -10.48
N GLY A 92 22.27 11.18 -10.35
CA GLY A 92 20.96 11.40 -10.98
C GLY A 92 21.01 11.40 -12.50
N GLU A 93 22.07 11.92 -13.11
CA GLU A 93 22.24 11.98 -14.57
C GLU A 93 22.44 10.57 -15.16
N GLU A 94 23.23 9.73 -14.51
CA GLU A 94 23.43 8.33 -14.92
C GLU A 94 22.14 7.54 -14.83
N ILE A 95 21.36 7.70 -13.74
CA ILE A 95 20.03 7.08 -13.58
C ILE A 95 19.09 7.56 -14.69
N THR A 96 19.09 8.87 -14.95
CA THR A 96 18.23 9.46 -16.00
C THR A 96 18.56 8.88 -17.37
N SER A 97 19.85 8.82 -17.71
CA SER A 97 20.31 8.25 -18.98
C SER A 97 19.93 6.77 -19.13
N ALA A 98 20.09 5.98 -18.06
CA ALA A 98 19.72 4.56 -18.06
C ALA A 98 18.20 4.37 -18.22
N VAL A 99 17.40 5.15 -17.51
CA VAL A 99 15.92 5.07 -17.59
C VAL A 99 15.42 5.52 -18.96
N LEU A 100 15.98 6.58 -19.53
CA LEU A 100 15.57 7.05 -20.87
C LEU A 100 15.99 6.09 -21.99
N ALA A 101 17.08 5.33 -21.81
CA ALA A 101 17.48 4.30 -22.76
C ALA A 101 16.53 3.10 -22.80
N ASP A 102 15.94 2.72 -21.67
CA ASP A 102 14.95 1.62 -21.57
C ASP A 102 13.88 1.90 -20.49
N PRO A 103 12.92 2.80 -20.74
CA PRO A 103 11.90 3.15 -19.76
C PRO A 103 10.94 2.00 -19.42
N GLU A 104 10.72 1.07 -20.37
CA GLU A 104 9.80 -0.06 -20.15
C GLU A 104 10.35 -1.04 -19.09
N SER A 105 11.64 -1.32 -19.07
CA SER A 105 12.24 -2.19 -18.06
C SER A 105 12.15 -1.57 -16.65
N HIS A 106 12.31 -0.25 -16.53
CA HIS A 106 12.23 0.47 -15.29
C HIS A 106 10.76 0.56 -14.79
N LEU A 107 9.79 0.75 -15.69
CA LEU A 107 8.38 0.65 -15.35
C LEU A 107 8.01 -0.76 -14.86
N ARG A 108 8.54 -1.81 -15.49
CA ARG A 108 8.36 -3.20 -15.03
C ARG A 108 8.96 -3.43 -13.65
N LEU A 109 10.12 -2.87 -13.38
CA LEU A 109 10.76 -2.95 -12.06
C LEU A 109 9.87 -2.31 -10.99
N ILE A 110 9.43 -1.05 -11.20
CA ILE A 110 8.54 -0.33 -10.27
C ILE A 110 7.21 -1.08 -10.09
N SER A 111 6.61 -1.55 -11.18
CA SER A 111 5.40 -2.38 -11.17
C SER A 111 5.57 -3.64 -10.32
N THR A 112 6.68 -4.35 -10.48
CA THR A 112 6.98 -5.56 -9.69
C THR A 112 7.07 -5.25 -8.20
N VAL A 113 7.71 -4.14 -7.83
CA VAL A 113 7.77 -3.70 -6.42
C VAL A 113 6.37 -3.38 -5.89
N ILE A 114 5.52 -2.70 -6.66
CA ILE A 114 4.14 -2.41 -6.27
C ILE A 114 3.34 -3.71 -6.04
N ILE A 115 3.43 -4.67 -6.97
CA ILE A 115 2.75 -5.98 -6.84
C ILE A 115 3.24 -6.69 -5.57
N PHE A 116 4.55 -6.72 -5.34
CA PHE A 116 5.15 -7.35 -4.17
C PHE A 116 4.72 -6.70 -2.86
N LEU A 117 4.68 -5.36 -2.79
CA LEU A 117 4.20 -4.62 -1.62
C LEU A 117 2.74 -4.95 -1.30
N ASN A 118 1.88 -5.01 -2.31
CA ASN A 118 0.46 -5.34 -2.12
C ASN A 118 0.28 -6.80 -1.68
N ALA A 119 0.99 -7.75 -2.30
CA ALA A 119 0.95 -9.16 -1.89
C ALA A 119 1.45 -9.35 -0.45
N SER A 120 2.53 -8.64 -0.08
CA SER A 120 3.05 -8.64 1.29
C SER A 120 2.05 -8.05 2.29
N ALA A 121 1.39 -6.95 1.93
CA ALA A 121 0.35 -6.34 2.76
C ALA A 121 -0.86 -7.26 2.94
N LEU A 122 -1.24 -7.99 1.89
CA LEU A 122 -2.28 -9.02 1.97
C LEU A 122 -1.90 -10.12 2.96
N LEU A 123 -0.67 -10.63 2.87
CA LEU A 123 -0.17 -11.64 3.82
C LEU A 123 -0.21 -11.12 5.25
N LEU A 124 0.31 -9.90 5.46
CA LEU A 124 0.33 -9.27 6.78
C LEU A 124 -1.08 -9.00 7.32
N SER A 125 -2.03 -8.60 6.47
CA SER A 125 -3.42 -8.36 6.88
C SER A 125 -4.09 -9.64 7.38
N GLY A 126 -3.92 -10.76 6.66
CA GLY A 126 -4.38 -12.07 7.11
C GLY A 126 -3.70 -12.53 8.39
N ALA A 127 -2.37 -12.33 8.50
CA ALA A 127 -1.59 -12.67 9.67
C ALA A 127 -2.07 -11.91 10.93
N ILE A 128 -2.25 -10.60 10.83
CA ILE A 128 -2.74 -9.75 11.92
C ILE A 128 -4.19 -10.12 12.27
N ALA A 129 -5.05 -10.32 11.28
CA ALA A 129 -6.43 -10.73 11.51
C ALA A 129 -6.50 -12.07 12.24
N TYR A 130 -5.69 -13.06 11.85
CA TYR A 130 -5.60 -14.32 12.56
C TYR A 130 -5.03 -14.18 13.98
N ALA A 131 -3.98 -13.39 14.14
CA ALA A 131 -3.38 -13.17 15.46
C ALA A 131 -4.37 -12.54 16.45
N VAL A 132 -5.20 -11.60 15.99
CA VAL A 132 -6.19 -10.90 16.82
C VAL A 132 -7.44 -11.74 17.07
N THR A 133 -8.01 -12.35 16.01
CA THR A 133 -9.31 -13.02 16.09
C THR A 133 -9.24 -14.50 16.39
N ARG A 134 -8.08 -15.14 16.13
CA ARG A 134 -7.89 -16.59 16.15
C ARG A 134 -8.85 -17.35 15.23
N HIS A 135 -9.41 -16.67 14.24
CA HIS A 135 -10.41 -17.22 13.34
C HIS A 135 -9.91 -17.14 11.88
N PRO A 136 -9.58 -18.30 11.24
CA PRO A 136 -8.96 -18.32 9.92
C PRO A 136 -9.87 -17.76 8.82
N VAL A 137 -11.19 -17.93 8.93
CA VAL A 137 -12.13 -17.39 7.94
C VAL A 137 -12.13 -15.85 7.96
N LEU A 138 -12.09 -15.22 9.14
CA LEU A 138 -12.01 -13.76 9.22
C LEU A 138 -10.68 -13.24 8.67
N ALA A 139 -9.59 -13.97 8.87
CA ALA A 139 -8.30 -13.65 8.28
C ALA A 139 -8.34 -13.69 6.73
N LEU A 140 -8.98 -14.71 6.16
CA LEU A 140 -9.19 -14.80 4.71
C LEU A 140 -10.11 -13.69 4.18
N VAL A 141 -11.17 -13.33 4.91
CA VAL A 141 -12.06 -12.21 4.53
C VAL A 141 -11.29 -10.91 4.43
N MET A 142 -10.35 -10.64 5.34
CA MET A 142 -9.47 -9.47 5.26
C MET A 142 -8.59 -9.46 4.01
N GLN A 143 -8.21 -10.63 3.50
CA GLN A 143 -7.40 -10.75 2.28
C GLN A 143 -8.23 -10.70 0.99
N LEU A 144 -9.55 -10.90 1.06
CA LEU A 144 -10.40 -10.95 -0.14
C LEU A 144 -10.64 -9.58 -0.78
N GLY A 145 -10.44 -8.48 -0.06
CA GLY A 145 -10.77 -7.13 -0.52
C GLY A 145 -10.39 -6.83 -1.98
N PRO A 146 -9.12 -6.98 -2.39
CA PRO A 146 -8.69 -6.69 -3.76
C PRO A 146 -9.32 -7.60 -4.82
N PHE A 147 -9.78 -8.80 -4.46
CA PHE A 147 -10.39 -9.76 -5.39
C PHE A 147 -11.87 -9.48 -5.66
N LEU A 148 -12.51 -8.62 -4.87
CA LEU A 148 -13.92 -8.28 -5.02
C LEU A 148 -14.18 -7.32 -6.19
N SER A 149 -13.14 -6.74 -6.77
CA SER A 149 -13.25 -5.79 -7.88
C SER A 149 -12.31 -6.15 -9.02
N MET A 150 -12.88 -6.43 -10.19
CA MET A 150 -12.11 -6.64 -11.41
C MET A 150 -11.25 -5.42 -11.77
N VAL A 151 -11.73 -4.20 -11.50
CA VAL A 151 -10.98 -2.97 -11.74
C VAL A 151 -9.73 -2.94 -10.87
N THR A 152 -9.84 -3.32 -9.60
CA THR A 152 -8.72 -3.41 -8.66
C THR A 152 -7.65 -4.39 -9.16
N LEU A 153 -8.04 -5.58 -9.59
CA LEU A 153 -7.10 -6.56 -10.14
C LEU A 153 -6.47 -6.09 -11.47
N LYS A 154 -7.28 -5.50 -12.36
CA LYS A 154 -6.80 -4.99 -13.65
C LYS A 154 -5.77 -3.87 -13.49
N THR A 155 -5.89 -3.04 -12.45
CA THR A 155 -4.95 -1.95 -12.18
C THR A 155 -3.76 -2.36 -11.30
N ALA A 156 -3.76 -3.56 -10.74
CA ALA A 156 -2.80 -4.03 -9.73
C ALA A 156 -1.32 -3.91 -10.14
N TYR A 157 -1.03 -3.99 -11.44
CA TYR A 157 0.32 -3.94 -12.00
C TYR A 157 0.70 -2.59 -12.63
N HIS A 158 -0.20 -1.62 -12.64
CA HIS A 158 0.12 -0.30 -13.19
C HIS A 158 0.97 0.54 -12.23
N VAL A 159 1.86 1.35 -12.79
CA VAL A 159 2.60 2.37 -12.03
C VAL A 159 1.69 3.60 -11.92
N LYS A 160 0.77 3.55 -10.94
CA LYS A 160 -0.33 4.50 -10.73
C LYS A 160 -0.72 4.59 -9.25
N PRO A 161 -1.52 5.59 -8.85
CA PRO A 161 -2.01 5.72 -7.48
C PRO A 161 -2.89 4.56 -7.00
N GLU A 162 -3.73 3.97 -7.86
CA GLU A 162 -4.70 2.96 -7.47
C GLU A 162 -4.10 1.75 -6.75
N PRO A 163 -2.99 1.13 -7.23
CA PRO A 163 -2.35 0.04 -6.50
C PRO A 163 -1.84 0.44 -5.11
N LEU A 164 -1.36 1.67 -4.93
CA LEU A 164 -0.93 2.15 -3.61
C LEU A 164 -2.11 2.43 -2.68
N LEU A 165 -3.30 2.73 -3.23
CA LEU A 165 -4.51 2.78 -2.42
C LEU A 165 -4.88 1.41 -1.84
N ILE A 166 -4.68 0.31 -2.59
CA ILE A 166 -4.89 -1.04 -2.06
C ILE A 166 -4.01 -1.26 -0.83
N LEU A 167 -2.72 -0.95 -0.96
CA LEU A 167 -1.77 -1.01 0.16
C LEU A 167 -2.26 -0.18 1.35
N THR A 168 -2.66 1.07 1.10
CA THR A 168 -3.13 2.00 2.13
C THR A 168 -4.36 1.47 2.85
N MET A 169 -5.34 0.90 2.11
CA MET A 169 -6.55 0.34 2.69
C MET A 169 -6.28 -0.91 3.52
N LEU A 170 -5.36 -1.78 3.07
CA LEU A 170 -4.93 -2.94 3.84
C LEU A 170 -4.24 -2.52 5.15
N VAL A 171 -3.36 -1.52 5.10
CA VAL A 171 -2.68 -0.98 6.30
C VAL A 171 -3.70 -0.31 7.23
N LEU A 172 -4.64 0.48 6.71
CA LEU A 172 -5.73 1.06 7.50
C LEU A 172 -6.56 -0.02 8.20
N GLY A 173 -6.94 -1.08 7.47
CA GLY A 173 -7.67 -2.22 8.03
C GLY A 173 -6.91 -2.94 9.15
N MET A 174 -5.61 -3.20 8.93
CA MET A 174 -4.73 -3.80 9.94
C MET A 174 -4.66 -2.96 11.22
N VAL A 175 -4.43 -1.66 11.09
CA VAL A 175 -4.32 -0.75 12.25
C VAL A 175 -5.67 -0.60 12.95
N THR A 176 -6.78 -0.55 12.19
CA THR A 176 -8.14 -0.53 12.74
C THR A 176 -8.40 -1.79 13.58
N LEU A 177 -8.08 -2.97 13.06
CA LEU A 177 -8.26 -4.23 13.77
C LEU A 177 -7.44 -4.28 15.07
N LEU A 178 -6.19 -3.82 15.02
CA LEU A 178 -5.34 -3.70 16.22
C LEU A 178 -5.90 -2.69 17.23
N ALA A 179 -6.41 -1.56 16.76
CA ALA A 179 -7.01 -0.53 17.62
C ALA A 179 -8.28 -1.02 18.32
N LEU A 180 -9.09 -1.85 17.64
CA LEU A 180 -10.32 -2.43 18.18
C LEU A 180 -10.08 -3.64 19.10
N THR A 181 -8.83 -4.11 19.25
CA THR A 181 -8.49 -5.15 20.22
C THR A 181 -8.80 -4.64 21.64
N PRO A 182 -9.42 -5.47 22.52
CA PRO A 182 -9.81 -5.04 23.86
C PRO A 182 -8.66 -4.40 24.64
N GLY A 183 -8.88 -3.19 25.13
CA GLY A 183 -7.91 -2.43 25.92
C GLY A 183 -6.83 -1.67 25.11
N ALA A 184 -6.65 -1.95 23.81
CA ALA A 184 -5.60 -1.33 23.00
C ALA A 184 -5.78 0.19 22.86
N LEU A 185 -6.97 0.66 22.48
CA LEU A 185 -7.29 2.08 22.40
C LEU A 185 -7.18 2.78 23.76
N GLY A 186 -7.69 2.16 24.83
CA GLY A 186 -7.59 2.74 26.18
C GLY A 186 -6.15 3.04 26.58
N LYS A 187 -5.24 2.11 26.29
CA LYS A 187 -3.83 2.17 26.69
C LYS A 187 -2.94 3.01 25.77
N HIS A 188 -3.24 3.02 24.46
CA HIS A 188 -2.33 3.59 23.44
C HIS A 188 -3.02 4.53 22.44
N ARG A 189 -4.11 5.19 22.80
CA ARG A 189 -4.94 6.00 21.91
C ARG A 189 -4.17 7.05 21.13
N TRP A 190 -3.20 7.72 21.76
CA TRP A 190 -2.38 8.74 21.09
C TRP A 190 -1.52 8.14 19.96
N ARG A 191 -0.99 6.91 20.15
CA ARG A 191 -0.19 6.22 19.11
C ARG A 191 -1.07 5.88 17.91
N PHE A 192 -2.28 5.38 18.17
CA PHE A 192 -3.24 5.12 17.11
C PHE A 192 -3.64 6.39 16.37
N ALA A 193 -3.83 7.52 17.09
CA ALA A 193 -4.13 8.80 16.45
C ALA A 193 -3.01 9.24 15.50
N VAL A 194 -1.75 9.11 15.91
CA VAL A 194 -0.59 9.40 15.04
C VAL A 194 -0.56 8.47 13.83
N ILE A 195 -0.66 7.15 14.04
CA ILE A 195 -0.56 6.16 12.95
C ILE A 195 -1.70 6.36 11.93
N PHE A 196 -2.93 6.52 12.41
CA PHE A 196 -4.07 6.80 11.52
C PHE A 196 -3.90 8.11 10.76
N GLY A 197 -3.34 9.15 11.39
CA GLY A 197 -3.05 10.41 10.73
C GLY A 197 -2.01 10.24 9.62
N LEU A 198 -0.92 9.52 9.87
CA LEU A 198 0.08 9.22 8.85
C LEU A 198 -0.52 8.47 7.66
N ILE A 199 -1.35 7.44 7.92
CA ILE A 199 -2.04 6.67 6.87
C ILE A 199 -3.00 7.56 6.09
N ALA A 200 -3.75 8.43 6.76
CA ALA A 200 -4.71 9.33 6.13
C ALA A 200 -4.01 10.34 5.21
N GLY A 201 -2.95 11.00 5.70
CA GLY A 201 -2.17 11.94 4.88
C GLY A 201 -1.53 11.27 3.67
N PHE A 202 -0.91 10.09 3.84
CA PHE A 202 -0.38 9.29 2.75
C PHE A 202 -1.47 8.89 1.73
N GLY A 203 -2.63 8.43 2.22
CA GLY A 203 -3.73 8.01 1.34
C GLY A 203 -4.33 9.16 0.53
N VAL A 204 -4.50 10.34 1.15
CA VAL A 204 -4.98 11.54 0.45
C VAL A 204 -3.94 12.04 -0.56
N ALA A 205 -2.64 12.02 -0.22
CA ALA A 205 -1.55 12.31 -1.14
C ALA A 205 -1.48 11.31 -2.32
N THR A 206 -1.89 10.06 -2.07
CA THR A 206 -2.00 9.06 -3.13
C THR A 206 -3.17 9.36 -4.05
N LYS A 207 -4.37 9.62 -3.49
CA LYS A 207 -5.56 9.98 -4.28
C LYS A 207 -6.60 10.69 -3.41
N VAL A 208 -6.93 11.93 -3.73
CA VAL A 208 -7.88 12.77 -2.95
C VAL A 208 -9.25 12.10 -2.79
N THR A 209 -9.70 11.35 -3.79
CA THR A 209 -11.01 10.66 -3.75
C THR A 209 -11.11 9.61 -2.64
N SER A 210 -9.98 9.23 -2.02
CA SER A 210 -9.96 8.31 -0.86
C SER A 210 -10.25 9.02 0.47
N ALA A 211 -10.26 10.36 0.52
CA ALA A 211 -10.43 11.14 1.74
C ALA A 211 -11.63 10.72 2.62
N PRO A 212 -12.81 10.39 2.09
CA PRO A 212 -13.95 10.00 2.93
C PRO A 212 -13.69 8.77 3.81
N ILE A 213 -12.88 7.82 3.37
CA ILE A 213 -12.62 6.60 4.15
C ILE A 213 -11.77 6.89 5.40
N PHE A 214 -10.98 7.95 5.36
CA PHE A 214 -10.16 8.40 6.49
C PHE A 214 -10.95 9.14 7.57
N LEU A 215 -12.27 9.29 7.42
CA LEU A 215 -13.16 9.66 8.53
C LEU A 215 -13.40 8.50 9.50
N LEU A 216 -13.14 7.26 9.09
CA LEU A 216 -13.37 6.09 9.93
C LEU A 216 -12.69 6.17 11.32
N PRO A 217 -11.41 6.57 11.47
CA PRO A 217 -10.77 6.69 12.77
C PRO A 217 -11.44 7.68 13.72
N VAL A 218 -12.14 8.70 13.19
CA VAL A 218 -12.82 9.72 14.02
C VAL A 218 -13.86 9.10 14.93
N PHE A 219 -14.57 8.06 14.46
CA PHE A 219 -15.65 7.41 15.21
C PHE A 219 -15.17 6.66 16.46
N PHE A 220 -13.94 6.18 16.49
CA PHE A 220 -13.43 5.42 17.65
C PHE A 220 -12.25 6.06 18.37
N LEU A 221 -11.57 7.04 17.79
CA LEU A 221 -10.53 7.78 18.50
C LEU A 221 -11.12 8.60 19.66
N GLY A 222 -12.25 9.26 19.46
CA GLY A 222 -12.95 10.05 20.48
C GLY A 222 -12.07 11.05 21.21
N GLY A 223 -12.65 12.14 21.70
CA GLY A 223 -11.97 13.17 22.45
C GLY A 223 -11.13 14.13 21.57
N PHE A 224 -11.34 15.43 21.77
CA PHE A 224 -10.76 16.50 20.96
C PHE A 224 -9.23 16.43 20.82
N ARG A 225 -8.52 16.08 21.91
CA ARG A 225 -7.05 15.95 21.90
C ARG A 225 -6.56 14.94 20.87
N TYR A 226 -7.19 13.76 20.79
CA TYR A 226 -6.76 12.69 19.88
C TYR A 226 -7.13 13.00 18.44
N LEU A 227 -8.28 13.65 18.23
CA LEU A 227 -8.68 14.15 16.91
C LEU A 227 -7.73 15.26 16.42
N ALA A 228 -7.28 16.13 17.30
CA ALA A 228 -6.27 17.15 16.97
C ALA A 228 -4.93 16.51 16.58
N ILE A 229 -4.45 15.49 17.31
CA ILE A 229 -3.25 14.74 16.96
C ILE A 229 -3.42 14.06 15.60
N TYR A 230 -4.56 13.39 15.38
CA TYR A 230 -4.90 12.76 14.11
C TYR A 230 -4.88 13.76 12.95
N GLY A 231 -5.58 14.88 13.09
CA GLY A 231 -5.63 15.92 12.05
C GLY A 231 -4.27 16.54 11.75
N LEU A 232 -3.48 16.85 12.81
CA LEU A 232 -2.14 17.41 12.65
C LEU A 232 -1.19 16.44 11.95
N THR A 233 -1.16 15.17 12.36
CA THR A 233 -0.31 14.16 11.73
C THR A 233 -0.76 13.83 10.32
N SER A 234 -2.06 13.88 10.02
CA SER A 234 -2.60 13.74 8.67
C SER A 234 -2.12 14.88 7.76
N LEU A 235 -2.20 16.13 8.26
CA LEU A 235 -1.72 17.30 7.52
C LEU A 235 -0.21 17.25 7.28
N LEU A 236 0.58 16.93 8.30
CA LEU A 236 2.04 16.82 8.16
C LEU A 236 2.44 15.71 7.17
N SER A 237 1.76 14.56 7.22
CA SER A 237 1.99 13.47 6.27
C SER A 237 1.59 13.88 4.84
N LEU A 238 0.45 14.55 4.67
CA LEU A 238 0.02 15.07 3.38
C LEU A 238 1.06 16.04 2.81
N ILE A 239 1.48 17.04 3.61
CA ILE A 239 2.50 18.03 3.21
C ILE A 239 3.80 17.34 2.81
N PHE A 240 4.28 16.37 3.60
CA PHE A 240 5.52 15.64 3.32
C PHE A 240 5.50 14.92 1.97
N PHE A 241 4.35 14.38 1.58
CA PHE A 241 4.23 13.67 0.31
C PHE A 241 3.80 14.54 -0.88
N THR A 242 3.43 15.82 -0.67
CA THR A 242 2.96 16.71 -1.74
C THR A 242 3.90 17.89 -2.03
N LEU A 243 4.81 18.21 -1.11
CA LEU A 243 5.85 19.23 -1.24
C LEU A 243 7.21 18.61 -1.47
#